data_a4e3d0f39b1c7cc55587ab42edaa1bb2
#
_entry.id   a4e3d0f39b1c7cc55587ab42edaa1bb2
#
_cell.length_a   1.000
_cell.length_b   1.000
_cell.length_c   1.000
_cell.angle_alpha   90.00
_cell.angle_beta   90.00
_cell.angle_gamma   90.00
#
_symmetry.space_group_name_H-M   'P 1'
#
loop_
_entity.id
_entity.type
_entity.pdbx_description
1 polymer ?
#
loop_
_entity_poly.entity_id
_entity_poly.type
_entity_poly.pdbx_seq_one_letter_code
_entity_poly.pdbx_strand_id
1 'polypeptide(L)'
;MSLEQKINNLETDLHIMGTLVLDSLVGAVRALEDKDTLKASEVMDKDDEIDDAYMKIDQDWFELMATEQPVASDLRLSTSILQASLHLERLGDLSVYLGKTTPVSYTHLRA
;
A
#
# COMPACT_ATOMS: atom_id res chain seq x y z
N MET A 1 -15.96 -20.33 5.63
CA MET A 1 -15.35 -19.24 6.41
C MET A 1 -16.43 -18.34 6.96
N SER A 2 -16.40 -18.05 8.26
CA SER A 2 -17.42 -17.20 8.90
C SER A 2 -17.22 -15.73 8.53
N LEU A 3 -18.26 -14.94 8.80
CA LEU A 3 -18.18 -13.47 8.60
C LEU A 3 -17.05 -12.88 9.43
N GLU A 4 -16.93 -13.29 10.69
CA GLU A 4 -15.88 -12.82 11.57
C GLU A 4 -14.49 -13.11 11.01
N GLN A 5 -14.28 -14.32 10.48
CA GLN A 5 -13.00 -14.69 9.87
C GLN A 5 -12.70 -13.87 8.62
N LYS A 6 -13.72 -13.59 7.81
CA LYS A 6 -13.56 -12.77 6.61
C LYS A 6 -13.16 -11.34 6.97
N ILE A 7 -13.75 -10.77 8.01
CA ILE A 7 -13.40 -9.43 8.47
C ILE A 7 -11.99 -9.43 9.07
N ASN A 8 -11.64 -10.45 9.85
CA ASN A 8 -10.29 -10.58 10.40
C ASN A 8 -9.24 -10.69 9.29
N ASN A 9 -9.56 -11.36 8.20
CA ASN A 9 -8.68 -11.44 7.03
C ASN A 9 -8.47 -10.09 6.38
N LEU A 10 -9.53 -9.28 6.28
CA LEU A 10 -9.41 -7.91 5.77
C LEU A 10 -8.51 -7.07 6.65
N GLU A 11 -8.65 -7.18 7.98
CA GLU A 11 -7.79 -6.46 8.93
C GLU A 11 -6.34 -6.88 8.78
N THR A 12 -6.08 -8.18 8.65
CA THR A 12 -4.73 -8.70 8.45
C THR A 12 -4.13 -8.19 7.15
N ASP A 13 -4.89 -8.21 6.07
CA ASP A 13 -4.44 -7.73 4.77
C ASP A 13 -4.17 -6.23 4.81
N LEU A 14 -4.98 -5.46 5.53
CA LEU A 14 -4.74 -4.04 5.73
C LEU A 14 -3.43 -3.80 6.47
N HIS A 15 -3.16 -4.58 7.50
CA HIS A 15 -1.91 -4.47 8.27
C HIS A 15 -0.69 -4.78 7.38
N ILE A 16 -0.79 -5.84 6.59
CA ILE A 16 0.28 -6.20 5.64
C ILE A 16 0.52 -5.06 4.65
N MET A 17 -0.54 -4.52 4.08
CA MET A 17 -0.45 -3.39 3.16
C MET A 17 0.18 -2.17 3.83
N GLY A 18 -0.22 -1.88 5.08
CA GLY A 18 0.34 -0.78 5.86
C GLY A 18 1.85 -0.91 6.04
N THR A 19 2.33 -2.12 6.31
CA THR A 19 3.75 -2.40 6.45
C THR A 19 4.50 -2.18 5.14
N LEU A 20 3.93 -2.66 4.03
CA LEU A 20 4.52 -2.47 2.70
C LEU A 20 4.65 -0.98 2.36
N VAL A 21 3.60 -0.22 2.61
CA VAL A 21 3.57 1.22 2.30
C VAL A 21 4.56 1.98 3.18
N LEU A 22 4.60 1.65 4.48
CA LEU A 22 5.54 2.29 5.40
C LEU A 22 6.99 2.05 4.97
N ASP A 23 7.33 0.81 4.64
CA ASP A 23 8.67 0.46 4.18
C ASP A 23 9.03 1.20 2.89
N SER A 24 8.10 1.29 1.96
CA SER A 24 8.29 2.02 0.71
C SER A 24 8.51 3.50 0.97
N LEU A 25 7.70 4.10 1.84
CA LEU A 25 7.79 5.53 2.12
C LEU A 25 9.10 5.88 2.83
N VAL A 26 9.49 5.10 3.83
CA VAL A 26 10.77 5.26 4.54
C VAL A 26 11.93 5.09 3.56
N GLY A 27 11.85 4.05 2.72
CA GLY A 27 12.89 3.80 1.71
C GLY A 27 13.02 4.95 0.71
N ALA A 28 11.90 5.51 0.26
CA ALA A 28 11.89 6.63 -0.68
C ALA A 28 12.51 7.88 -0.07
N VAL A 29 12.17 8.19 1.18
CA VAL A 29 12.72 9.35 1.88
C VAL A 29 14.24 9.19 2.06
N ARG A 30 14.69 8.00 2.47
CA ARG A 30 16.12 7.73 2.62
C ARG A 30 16.87 7.79 1.30
N ALA A 31 16.28 7.26 0.24
CA ALA A 31 16.87 7.33 -1.09
C ALA A 31 17.06 8.78 -1.52
N LEU A 32 16.07 9.62 -1.26
CA LEU A 32 16.12 11.04 -1.60
C LEU A 32 17.20 11.76 -0.79
N GLU A 33 17.26 11.51 0.53
CA GLU A 33 18.26 12.10 1.40
C GLU A 33 19.67 11.72 1.01
N ASP A 34 19.89 10.45 0.71
CA ASP A 34 21.21 9.89 0.40
C ASP A 34 21.56 9.98 -1.08
N LYS A 35 20.61 10.45 -1.92
CA LYS A 35 20.75 10.45 -3.38
C LYS A 35 21.07 9.06 -3.91
N ASP A 36 20.46 8.06 -3.30
CA ASP A 36 20.68 6.64 -3.62
C ASP A 36 19.67 6.19 -4.67
N THR A 37 20.10 6.19 -5.91
CA THR A 37 19.27 5.85 -7.05
C THR A 37 18.91 4.38 -7.10
N LEU A 38 19.75 3.52 -6.59
CA LEU A 38 19.49 2.09 -6.52
C LEU A 38 18.35 1.82 -5.54
N LYS A 39 18.39 2.45 -4.38
CA LYS A 39 17.34 2.34 -3.39
C LYS A 39 16.02 2.91 -3.91
N ALA A 40 16.07 4.02 -4.62
CA ALA A 40 14.88 4.61 -5.26
C ALA A 40 14.24 3.63 -6.25
N SER A 41 15.06 2.94 -7.03
CA SER A 41 14.60 1.93 -7.97
C SER A 41 13.94 0.76 -7.26
N GLU A 42 14.49 0.31 -6.13
CA GLU A 42 13.89 -0.77 -5.33
C GLU A 42 12.51 -0.38 -4.81
N VAL A 43 12.34 0.87 -4.38
CA VAL A 43 11.05 1.38 -3.90
C VAL A 43 10.02 1.34 -5.03
N MET A 44 10.40 1.78 -6.23
CA MET A 44 9.50 1.77 -7.37
C MET A 44 9.12 0.36 -7.79
N ASP A 45 10.05 -0.58 -7.71
CA ASP A 45 9.79 -1.97 -8.06
C ASP A 45 8.80 -2.65 -7.12
N LYS A 46 8.72 -2.18 -5.87
CA LYS A 46 7.80 -2.75 -4.88
C LYS A 46 6.38 -2.21 -4.98
N ASP A 47 6.15 -1.22 -5.83
CA ASP A 47 4.81 -0.63 -5.99
C ASP A 47 3.77 -1.66 -6.43
N ASP A 48 4.16 -2.64 -7.24
CA ASP A 48 3.27 -3.70 -7.69
C ASP A 48 2.74 -4.53 -6.52
N GLU A 49 3.55 -4.75 -5.48
CA GLU A 49 3.11 -5.48 -4.28
C GLU A 49 2.03 -4.72 -3.52
N ILE A 50 2.16 -3.40 -3.47
CA ILE A 50 1.17 -2.53 -2.82
C ILE A 50 -0.12 -2.53 -3.62
N ASP A 51 -0.02 -2.43 -4.94
CA ASP A 51 -1.19 -2.47 -5.83
C ASP A 51 -1.93 -3.80 -5.69
N ASP A 52 -1.20 -4.92 -5.67
CA ASP A 52 -1.78 -6.24 -5.50
C ASP A 52 -2.47 -6.36 -4.14
N ALA A 53 -1.86 -5.84 -3.08
CA ALA A 53 -2.46 -5.85 -1.74
C ALA A 53 -3.75 -5.05 -1.71
N TYR A 54 -3.77 -3.89 -2.35
CA TYR A 54 -4.98 -3.06 -2.45
C TYR A 54 -6.09 -3.81 -3.21
N MET A 55 -5.77 -4.39 -4.35
CA MET A 55 -6.74 -5.09 -5.18
C MET A 55 -7.35 -6.29 -4.44
N LYS A 56 -6.53 -6.99 -3.65
CA LYS A 56 -7.03 -8.10 -2.85
C LYS A 56 -8.05 -7.64 -1.83
N ILE A 57 -7.77 -6.55 -1.12
CA ILE A 57 -8.70 -5.99 -0.13
C ILE A 57 -9.99 -5.55 -0.82
N ASP A 58 -9.88 -4.87 -1.94
CA ASP A 58 -11.04 -4.38 -2.70
C ASP A 58 -11.93 -5.54 -3.15
N GLN A 59 -11.35 -6.60 -3.70
CA GLN A 59 -12.08 -7.78 -4.15
C GLN A 59 -12.72 -8.52 -2.98
N ASP A 60 -11.98 -8.72 -1.90
CA ASP A 60 -12.49 -9.42 -0.71
C ASP A 60 -13.62 -8.63 -0.05
N TRP A 61 -13.51 -7.30 -0.01
CA TRP A 61 -14.58 -6.45 0.49
C TRP A 61 -15.84 -6.57 -0.37
N PHE A 62 -15.70 -6.52 -1.69
CA PHE A 62 -16.82 -6.65 -2.62
C PHE A 62 -17.51 -8.00 -2.43
N GLU A 63 -16.74 -9.09 -2.36
CA GLU A 63 -17.27 -10.42 -2.15
C GLU A 63 -18.00 -10.54 -0.82
N LEU A 64 -17.44 -9.93 0.24
CA LEU A 64 -18.07 -9.90 1.55
C LEU A 64 -19.44 -9.21 1.49
N MET A 65 -19.53 -8.06 0.83
CA MET A 65 -20.79 -7.34 0.66
C MET A 65 -21.81 -8.15 -0.13
N ALA A 66 -21.36 -8.84 -1.17
CA ALA A 66 -22.23 -9.61 -2.04
C ALA A 66 -22.78 -10.88 -1.38
N THR A 67 -21.98 -11.51 -0.50
CA THR A 67 -22.32 -12.84 0.04
C THR A 67 -22.83 -12.81 1.46
N GLU A 68 -22.41 -11.87 2.30
CA GLU A 68 -22.68 -11.91 3.74
C GLU A 68 -23.68 -10.86 4.23
N GLN A 69 -23.88 -9.78 3.50
CA GLN A 69 -24.77 -8.70 3.89
C GLN A 69 -24.57 -8.28 5.35
N PRO A 70 -23.38 -7.80 5.71
CA PRO A 70 -23.04 -7.52 7.10
C PRO A 70 -23.93 -6.44 7.72
N VAL A 71 -24.19 -6.57 9.01
CA VAL A 71 -24.98 -5.59 9.77
C VAL A 71 -24.13 -4.37 10.11
N ALA A 72 -24.80 -3.32 10.63
CA ALA A 72 -24.27 -1.97 10.75
C ALA A 72 -22.82 -1.86 11.26
N SER A 73 -22.48 -2.54 12.36
CA SER A 73 -21.13 -2.44 12.94
C SER A 73 -20.08 -3.11 12.04
N ASP A 74 -20.39 -4.28 11.51
CA ASP A 74 -19.48 -5.02 10.62
C ASP A 74 -19.37 -4.32 9.28
N LEU A 75 -20.47 -3.73 8.79
CA LEU A 75 -20.45 -2.93 7.56
C LEU A 75 -19.54 -1.73 7.71
N ARG A 76 -19.64 -1.00 8.83
CA ARG A 76 -18.79 0.17 9.09
C ARG A 76 -17.32 -0.22 9.21
N LEU A 77 -17.03 -1.29 9.94
CA LEU A 77 -15.66 -1.77 10.10
C LEU A 77 -15.05 -2.16 8.77
N SER A 78 -15.73 -3.02 8.01
CA SER A 78 -15.20 -3.49 6.72
C SER A 78 -15.06 -2.35 5.71
N THR A 79 -16.00 -1.40 5.69
CA THR A 79 -15.93 -0.23 4.81
C THR A 79 -14.78 0.68 5.22
N SER A 80 -14.53 0.85 6.52
CA SER A 80 -13.41 1.62 7.03
C SER A 80 -12.07 1.00 6.61
N ILE A 81 -11.99 -0.32 6.60
CA ILE A 81 -10.80 -1.03 6.13
C ILE A 81 -10.56 -0.73 4.65
N LEU A 82 -11.60 -0.78 3.83
CA LEU A 82 -11.49 -0.46 2.41
C LEU A 82 -11.01 0.99 2.20
N GLN A 83 -11.60 1.93 2.95
CA GLN A 83 -11.21 3.34 2.86
C GLN A 83 -9.77 3.56 3.30
N ALA A 84 -9.34 2.89 4.37
CA ALA A 84 -7.95 2.96 4.84
C ALA A 84 -7.00 2.41 3.77
N SER A 85 -7.38 1.31 3.10
CA SER A 85 -6.54 0.74 2.04
C SER A 85 -6.39 1.69 0.85
N LEU A 86 -7.42 2.45 0.53
CA LEU A 86 -7.35 3.47 -0.52
C LEU A 86 -6.36 4.59 -0.14
N HIS A 87 -6.37 5.03 1.11
CA HIS A 87 -5.41 6.02 1.59
C HIS A 87 -3.98 5.47 1.57
N LEU A 88 -3.81 4.21 1.94
CA LEU A 88 -2.49 3.55 1.86
C LEU A 88 -2.00 3.46 0.42
N GLU A 89 -2.89 3.17 -0.51
CA GLU A 89 -2.55 3.14 -1.95
C GLU A 89 -2.01 4.49 -2.39
N ARG A 90 -2.64 5.59 -1.95
CA ARG A 90 -2.19 6.94 -2.27
C ARG A 90 -0.83 7.25 -1.67
N LEU A 91 -0.56 6.79 -0.45
CA LEU A 91 0.76 6.93 0.16
C LEU A 91 1.82 6.11 -0.59
N GLY A 92 1.45 4.95 -1.10
CA GLY A 92 2.31 4.16 -1.98
C GLY A 92 2.69 4.92 -3.23
N ASP A 93 1.71 5.58 -3.86
CA ASP A 93 1.94 6.42 -5.04
C ASP A 93 2.90 7.57 -4.72
N LEU A 94 2.77 8.16 -3.53
CA LEU A 94 3.69 9.20 -3.08
C LEU A 94 5.11 8.67 -2.96
N SER A 95 5.29 7.45 -2.47
CA SER A 95 6.61 6.82 -2.38
C SER A 95 7.26 6.69 -3.76
N VAL A 96 6.50 6.27 -4.75
CA VAL A 96 6.96 6.17 -6.14
C VAL A 96 7.35 7.55 -6.67
N TYR A 97 6.52 8.54 -6.42
CA TYR A 97 6.80 9.92 -6.83
C TYR A 97 8.13 10.41 -6.25
N LEU A 98 8.34 10.21 -4.95
CA LEU A 98 9.59 10.59 -4.29
C LEU A 98 10.77 9.82 -4.88
N GLY A 99 10.59 8.55 -5.18
CA GLY A 99 11.63 7.75 -5.83
C GLY A 99 12.04 8.31 -7.17
N LYS A 100 11.05 8.73 -7.98
CA LYS A 100 11.30 9.34 -9.28
C LYS A 100 12.02 10.68 -9.19
N THR A 101 11.86 11.41 -8.09
CA THR A 101 12.51 12.70 -7.92
C THR A 101 13.93 12.58 -7.36
N THR A 102 14.36 11.38 -6.97
CA THR A 102 15.74 11.16 -6.52
C THR A 102 16.69 11.43 -7.69
N PRO A 103 17.70 12.32 -7.50
CA PRO A 103 18.59 12.71 -8.59
C PRO A 103 19.50 11.55 -9.02
N VAL A 104 19.23 10.99 -10.17
CA VAL A 104 19.90 9.78 -10.68
C VAL A 104 21.21 10.11 -11.38
N SER A 105 21.09 10.93 -12.41
CA SER A 105 22.18 11.16 -13.35
C SER A 105 23.08 12.32 -12.92
N TYR A 106 22.66 13.03 -11.93
CA TYR A 106 23.33 14.26 -11.50
C TYR A 106 24.77 14.00 -11.05
N THR A 107 24.95 13.00 -10.23
CA THR A 107 26.25 12.62 -9.70
C THR A 107 27.16 12.10 -10.81
N HIS A 108 26.62 11.35 -11.74
CA HIS A 108 27.37 10.80 -12.86
C HIS A 108 27.82 11.87 -13.84
N LEU A 109 26.99 12.85 -14.08
CA LEU A 109 27.32 13.94 -15.00
C LEU A 109 28.40 14.84 -14.45
N ARG A 110 28.59 14.85 -13.16
CA ARG A 110 29.62 15.66 -12.51
C ARG A 110 30.97 14.96 -12.39
N ALA A 111 30.93 13.67 -12.51
CA ALA A 111 32.17 12.93 -12.48
C ALA A 111 32.91 13.06 -13.78
#